data_78d224856c4886d8b0d2850dbb0c592b
#
_entry.id   78d224856c4886d8b0d2850dbb0c592b
#
_cell.length_a   1.000
_cell.length_b   1.000
_cell.length_c   1.000
_cell.angle_alpha   90.00
_cell.angle_beta   90.00
_cell.angle_gamma   90.00
#
_symmetry.space_group_name_H-M   'P 1'
#
loop_
_entity.id
_entity.type
_entity.pdbx_description
1 polymer ?
#
loop_
_entity_poly.entity_id
_entity_poly.type
_entity_poly.pdbx_seq_one_letter_code
_entity_poly.pdbx_strand_id
1 'polypeptide(L)'
;MPEKNVSYVFNDTETTGLNINFSQIIQIGSILTSENFDQIDTIDDECQILPWIVPDPGAYFTHKKISTLNSNCNKTHYDLIKEIHSTWQQWADSSNLVHITYNGHKFDEELLRRQFYWYLLDPYITNTNNNGRADMYVLFQLLANFYSDEIKTGKNENGDLSLKLSDLAEANGISAEGAHDALEDCILMVELGKIIKDKAPEAWKIFIQGSSKKGNLDILRLSLIHISEPT
;
A
#
# COMPACT_ATOMS: atom_id res chain seq x y z
N MET A 1 -19.63 15.87 15.78
CA MET A 1 -19.82 14.52 15.26
C MET A 1 -18.93 13.61 16.11
N PRO A 2 -19.32 12.39 16.46
CA PRO A 2 -18.40 11.49 17.14
C PRO A 2 -17.15 11.30 16.27
N GLU A 3 -16.00 11.19 16.91
CA GLU A 3 -14.73 10.94 16.23
C GLU A 3 -14.81 9.54 15.59
N LYS A 4 -14.59 9.45 14.27
CA LYS A 4 -14.60 8.17 13.57
C LYS A 4 -13.38 7.35 14.00
N ASN A 5 -13.55 6.06 14.17
CA ASN A 5 -12.44 5.13 14.38
C ASN A 5 -11.46 5.18 13.19
N VAL A 6 -10.21 4.85 13.44
CA VAL A 6 -9.21 4.66 12.38
C VAL A 6 -9.28 3.23 11.88
N SER A 7 -9.22 3.06 10.57
CA SER A 7 -9.09 1.75 9.91
C SER A 7 -7.95 1.81 8.90
N TYR A 8 -7.32 0.66 8.64
CA TYR A 8 -6.23 0.57 7.68
C TYR A 8 -6.73 -0.08 6.39
N VAL A 9 -6.30 0.47 5.27
CA VAL A 9 -6.52 -0.11 3.93
C VAL A 9 -5.16 -0.47 3.37
N PHE A 10 -4.80 -1.73 3.43
CA PHE A 10 -3.61 -2.24 2.76
C PHE A 10 -3.96 -2.44 1.29
N ASN A 11 -3.21 -1.84 0.40
CA ASN A 11 -3.49 -1.93 -1.03
C ASN A 11 -2.21 -2.04 -1.85
N ASP A 12 -2.30 -2.83 -2.92
CA ASP A 12 -1.24 -3.05 -3.89
C ASP A 12 -1.83 -3.19 -5.29
N THR A 13 -1.04 -2.94 -6.34
CA THR A 13 -1.51 -3.00 -7.72
C THR A 13 -0.55 -3.75 -8.64
N GLU A 14 -1.09 -4.62 -9.50
CA GLU A 14 -0.36 -5.13 -10.65
C GLU A 14 -0.67 -4.30 -11.90
N THR A 15 0.34 -4.05 -12.69
CA THR A 15 0.26 -3.08 -13.78
C THR A 15 0.86 -3.61 -15.08
N THR A 16 0.51 -2.97 -16.19
CA THR A 16 1.08 -3.30 -17.51
C THR A 16 2.55 -2.87 -17.67
N GLY A 17 3.16 -2.21 -16.70
CA GLY A 17 4.55 -1.75 -16.74
C GLY A 17 4.82 -0.61 -15.75
N LEU A 18 6.05 -0.13 -15.70
CA LEU A 18 6.51 0.86 -14.72
C LEU A 18 6.36 2.33 -15.15
N ASN A 19 5.89 2.60 -16.36
CA ASN A 19 5.74 3.96 -16.83
C ASN A 19 4.38 4.53 -16.46
N ILE A 20 4.31 5.37 -15.43
CA ILE A 20 3.08 5.98 -14.90
C ILE A 20 2.25 6.78 -15.93
N ASN A 21 2.85 7.17 -17.07
CA ASN A 21 2.12 7.91 -18.10
C ASN A 21 1.40 6.99 -19.10
N PHE A 22 1.83 5.74 -19.21
CA PHE A 22 1.36 4.80 -20.24
C PHE A 22 0.91 3.45 -19.66
N SER A 23 1.21 3.17 -18.40
CA SER A 23 0.80 1.92 -17.76
C SER A 23 -0.63 1.97 -17.27
N GLN A 24 -1.25 0.81 -17.25
CA GLN A 24 -2.60 0.56 -16.76
C GLN A 24 -2.53 -0.36 -15.54
N ILE A 25 -3.36 -0.11 -14.53
CA ILE A 25 -3.64 -1.08 -13.46
C ILE A 25 -4.48 -2.21 -14.04
N ILE A 26 -4.06 -3.45 -13.84
CA ILE A 26 -4.73 -4.65 -14.31
C ILE A 26 -5.25 -5.56 -13.19
N GLN A 27 -4.68 -5.44 -12.00
CA GLN A 27 -5.20 -6.02 -10.76
C GLN A 27 -5.04 -5.02 -9.63
N ILE A 28 -5.94 -5.09 -8.68
CA ILE A 28 -5.83 -4.40 -7.41
C ILE A 28 -6.24 -5.34 -6.27
N GLY A 29 -5.37 -5.47 -5.27
CA GLY A 29 -5.65 -6.03 -3.97
C GLY A 29 -5.92 -4.92 -2.97
N SER A 30 -6.94 -5.07 -2.11
CA SER A 30 -7.18 -4.18 -0.98
C SER A 30 -7.76 -4.94 0.19
N ILE A 31 -7.20 -4.75 1.38
CA ILE A 31 -7.71 -5.33 2.62
C ILE A 31 -8.03 -4.19 3.59
N LEU A 32 -9.31 -4.07 3.95
CA LEU A 32 -9.75 -3.19 5.03
C LEU A 32 -9.62 -3.92 6.37
N THR A 33 -8.93 -3.31 7.33
CA THR A 33 -8.81 -3.83 8.69
C THR A 33 -9.21 -2.79 9.72
N SER A 34 -9.57 -3.26 10.93
CA SER A 34 -9.58 -2.42 12.12
C SER A 34 -8.17 -1.95 12.47
N GLU A 35 -8.04 -1.01 13.41
CA GLU A 35 -6.73 -0.64 13.97
C GLU A 35 -6.00 -1.81 14.65
N ASN A 36 -6.72 -2.89 15.00
CA ASN A 36 -6.17 -4.11 15.59
C ASN A 36 -5.86 -5.20 14.55
N PHE A 37 -5.93 -4.87 13.26
CA PHE A 37 -5.74 -5.78 12.13
C PHE A 37 -6.80 -6.88 12.00
N ASP A 38 -7.99 -6.70 12.62
CA ASP A 38 -9.12 -7.57 12.30
C ASP A 38 -9.60 -7.24 10.88
N GLN A 39 -9.58 -8.20 9.99
CA GLN A 39 -10.04 -8.02 8.62
C GLN A 39 -11.55 -7.76 8.60
N ILE A 40 -11.96 -6.70 7.91
CA ILE A 40 -13.36 -6.26 7.80
C ILE A 40 -13.89 -6.55 6.40
N ASP A 41 -13.10 -6.23 5.36
CA ASP A 41 -13.49 -6.40 3.97
C ASP A 41 -12.26 -6.60 3.09
N THR A 42 -12.47 -7.11 1.85
CA THR A 42 -11.38 -7.40 0.92
C THR A 42 -11.85 -7.20 -0.51
N ILE A 43 -10.94 -6.68 -1.34
CA ILE A 43 -11.08 -6.60 -2.79
C ILE A 43 -9.90 -7.34 -3.41
N ASP A 44 -10.19 -8.18 -4.40
CA ASP A 44 -9.22 -8.81 -5.28
C ASP A 44 -9.82 -8.89 -6.68
N ASP A 45 -9.47 -7.94 -7.52
CA ASP A 45 -10.09 -7.82 -8.83
C ASP A 45 -9.09 -7.53 -9.93
N GLU A 46 -9.36 -8.14 -11.10
CA GLU A 46 -8.60 -7.99 -12.34
C GLU A 46 -9.46 -7.37 -13.44
N CYS A 47 -8.83 -6.68 -14.40
CA CYS A 47 -9.49 -6.21 -15.60
C CYS A 47 -8.72 -6.49 -16.87
N GLN A 48 -9.42 -6.40 -18.01
CA GLN A 48 -8.79 -6.48 -19.32
C GLN A 48 -7.87 -5.28 -19.58
N ILE A 49 -6.80 -5.52 -20.34
CA ILE A 49 -5.97 -4.47 -20.90
C ILE A 49 -6.77 -3.66 -21.92
N LEU A 50 -6.61 -2.35 -21.91
CA LEU A 50 -7.18 -1.46 -22.93
C LEU A 50 -6.51 -1.66 -24.30
N PRO A 51 -7.26 -1.58 -25.42
CA PRO A 51 -6.75 -1.94 -26.76
C PRO A 51 -5.54 -1.14 -27.25
N TRP A 52 -5.29 0.03 -26.65
CA TRP A 52 -4.19 0.92 -27.04
C TRP A 52 -3.01 0.86 -26.09
N ILE A 53 -3.09 0.08 -25.02
CA ILE A 53 -1.99 -0.11 -24.08
C ILE A 53 -1.06 -1.21 -24.61
N VAL A 54 0.22 -0.91 -24.65
CA VAL A 54 1.25 -1.89 -24.96
C VAL A 54 1.89 -2.36 -23.66
N PRO A 55 1.68 -3.62 -23.26
CA PRO A 55 2.21 -4.13 -22.01
C PRO A 55 3.72 -4.32 -22.08
N ASP A 56 4.40 -4.06 -20.96
CA ASP A 56 5.80 -4.40 -20.77
C ASP A 56 5.93 -5.92 -20.52
N PRO A 57 6.66 -6.67 -21.34
CA PRO A 57 6.88 -8.09 -21.11
C PRO A 57 7.49 -8.39 -19.73
N GLY A 58 8.37 -7.50 -19.21
CA GLY A 58 8.99 -7.66 -17.90
C GLY A 58 7.95 -7.70 -16.77
N ALA A 59 6.94 -6.82 -16.81
CA ALA A 59 5.85 -6.83 -15.85
C ALA A 59 5.09 -8.16 -15.89
N TYR A 60 4.73 -8.64 -17.08
CA TYR A 60 4.00 -9.90 -17.25
C TYR A 60 4.81 -11.14 -16.89
N PHE A 61 6.13 -11.11 -17.00
CA PHE A 61 6.99 -12.17 -16.45
C PHE A 61 6.99 -12.20 -14.92
N THR A 62 6.80 -11.03 -14.28
CA THR A 62 6.77 -10.91 -12.81
C THR A 62 5.44 -11.40 -12.24
N HIS A 63 4.32 -10.75 -12.58
CA HIS A 63 3.02 -11.03 -11.96
C HIS A 63 2.23 -12.16 -12.66
N LYS A 64 2.60 -12.58 -13.88
CA LYS A 64 1.99 -13.70 -14.64
C LYS A 64 0.49 -13.56 -14.95
N LYS A 65 -0.07 -12.34 -14.92
CA LYS A 65 -1.50 -12.05 -15.13
C LYS A 65 -1.90 -12.11 -16.62
N ILE A 66 -1.61 -13.23 -17.27
CA ILE A 66 -1.88 -13.43 -18.72
C ILE A 66 -3.40 -13.41 -19.02
N SER A 67 -4.25 -13.69 -18.04
CA SER A 67 -5.72 -13.58 -18.14
C SER A 67 -6.17 -12.20 -18.63
N THR A 68 -5.46 -11.15 -18.25
CA THR A 68 -5.79 -9.76 -18.60
C THR A 68 -5.52 -9.40 -20.07
N LEU A 69 -4.70 -10.20 -20.77
CA LEU A 69 -4.37 -10.02 -22.19
C LEU A 69 -5.42 -10.63 -23.14
N ASN A 70 -6.35 -11.42 -22.62
CA ASN A 70 -7.30 -12.15 -23.44
C ASN A 70 -8.73 -12.04 -22.88
N SER A 71 -9.70 -12.63 -23.59
CA SER A 71 -11.12 -12.58 -23.24
C SER A 71 -11.51 -13.37 -21.98
N ASN A 72 -10.57 -13.94 -21.23
CA ASN A 72 -10.86 -14.68 -20.01
C ASN A 72 -11.18 -13.76 -18.82
N CYS A 73 -10.71 -12.50 -18.85
CA CYS A 73 -11.14 -11.48 -17.92
C CYS A 73 -12.30 -10.67 -18.54
N ASN A 74 -13.46 -10.64 -17.89
CA ASN A 74 -14.66 -9.96 -18.40
C ASN A 74 -14.86 -8.54 -17.85
N LYS A 75 -14.10 -8.14 -16.82
CA LYS A 75 -14.21 -6.81 -16.22
C LYS A 75 -13.43 -5.79 -17.08
N THR A 76 -14.09 -4.68 -17.40
CA THR A 76 -13.40 -3.56 -18.08
C THR A 76 -12.54 -2.78 -17.10
N HIS A 77 -11.55 -2.06 -17.61
CA HIS A 77 -10.73 -1.17 -16.77
C HIS A 77 -11.59 -0.09 -16.07
N TYR A 78 -12.61 0.44 -16.77
CA TYR A 78 -13.53 1.40 -16.16
C TYR A 78 -14.28 0.81 -14.96
N ASP A 79 -14.80 -0.41 -15.10
CA ASP A 79 -15.54 -1.07 -14.03
C ASP A 79 -14.65 -1.35 -12.82
N LEU A 80 -13.41 -1.83 -13.02
CA LEU A 80 -12.44 -2.03 -11.96
C LEU A 80 -12.19 -0.71 -11.20
N ILE A 81 -11.79 0.34 -11.89
CA ILE A 81 -11.42 1.62 -11.27
C ILE A 81 -12.61 2.28 -10.57
N LYS A 82 -13.80 2.20 -11.14
CA LYS A 82 -15.03 2.71 -10.54
C LYS A 82 -15.42 1.94 -9.27
N GLU A 83 -15.32 0.63 -9.31
CA GLU A 83 -15.66 -0.24 -8.17
C GLU A 83 -14.73 0.02 -6.99
N ILE A 84 -13.42 0.04 -7.22
CA ILE A 84 -12.43 0.37 -6.20
C ILE A 84 -12.73 1.73 -5.56
N HIS A 85 -12.93 2.75 -6.40
CA HIS A 85 -13.20 4.10 -5.92
C HIS A 85 -14.48 4.14 -5.07
N SER A 86 -15.57 3.50 -5.52
CA SER A 86 -16.84 3.48 -4.79
C SER A 86 -16.75 2.69 -3.48
N THR A 87 -16.01 1.58 -3.46
CA THR A 87 -15.81 0.77 -2.26
C THR A 87 -14.98 1.51 -1.22
N TRP A 88 -13.89 2.15 -1.63
CA TRP A 88 -13.09 2.97 -0.71
C TRP A 88 -13.87 4.17 -0.16
N GLN A 89 -14.77 4.77 -0.95
CA GLN A 89 -15.69 5.80 -0.44
C GLN A 89 -16.63 5.24 0.64
N GLN A 90 -17.22 4.07 0.42
CA GLN A 90 -18.10 3.42 1.41
C GLN A 90 -17.34 3.09 2.70
N TRP A 91 -16.10 2.61 2.61
CA TRP A 91 -15.26 2.38 3.77
C TRP A 91 -14.97 3.68 4.53
N ALA A 92 -14.69 4.77 3.81
CA ALA A 92 -14.46 6.10 4.39
C ALA A 92 -15.70 6.71 5.04
N ASP A 93 -16.91 6.28 4.69
CA ASP A 93 -18.14 6.72 5.38
C ASP A 93 -18.20 6.22 6.83
N SER A 94 -17.59 5.06 7.11
CA SER A 94 -17.62 4.41 8.42
C SER A 94 -16.41 4.74 9.29
N SER A 95 -15.24 4.99 8.70
CA SER A 95 -13.96 5.18 9.41
C SER A 95 -13.12 6.27 8.75
N ASN A 96 -12.14 6.80 9.50
CA ASN A 96 -11.02 7.53 8.90
C ASN A 96 -10.01 6.50 8.39
N LEU A 97 -9.72 6.50 7.09
CA LEU A 97 -8.87 5.49 6.47
C LEU A 97 -7.40 5.93 6.44
N VAL A 98 -6.50 5.00 6.75
CA VAL A 98 -5.09 5.12 6.40
C VAL A 98 -4.79 4.12 5.30
N HIS A 99 -4.55 4.62 4.08
CA HIS A 99 -4.14 3.81 2.95
C HIS A 99 -2.65 3.49 3.09
N ILE A 100 -2.35 2.20 3.16
CA ILE A 100 -1.00 1.67 3.39
C ILE A 100 -0.57 0.89 2.16
N THR A 101 0.57 1.26 1.61
CA THR A 101 1.19 0.61 0.44
C THR A 101 2.61 0.15 0.78
N TYR A 102 3.23 -0.60 -0.12
CA TYR A 102 4.64 -0.93 -0.07
C TYR A 102 5.39 -0.31 -1.25
N ASN A 103 6.21 0.72 -0.99
CA ASN A 103 6.91 1.51 -2.00
C ASN A 103 5.98 2.18 -3.04
N GLY A 104 4.70 2.35 -2.69
CA GLY A 104 3.64 2.79 -3.58
C GLY A 104 3.47 4.30 -3.71
N HIS A 105 4.05 5.11 -2.84
CA HIS A 105 3.88 6.57 -2.85
C HIS A 105 4.28 7.23 -4.18
N LYS A 106 5.26 6.67 -4.88
CA LYS A 106 5.77 7.20 -6.15
C LYS A 106 5.21 6.50 -7.38
N PHE A 107 4.55 5.37 -7.20
CA PHE A 107 4.07 4.56 -8.31
C PHE A 107 2.56 4.26 -8.19
N ASP A 108 2.12 3.38 -7.30
CA ASP A 108 0.72 2.94 -7.19
C ASP A 108 -0.23 4.10 -6.92
N GLU A 109 0.08 4.95 -5.94
CA GLU A 109 -0.70 6.12 -5.58
C GLU A 109 -0.81 7.13 -6.73
N GLU A 110 0.27 7.38 -7.45
CA GLU A 110 0.29 8.29 -8.59
C GLU A 110 -0.50 7.71 -9.76
N LEU A 111 -0.37 6.40 -10.00
CA LEU A 111 -1.07 5.72 -11.09
C LEU A 111 -2.59 5.64 -10.80
N LEU A 112 -2.99 5.25 -9.59
CA LEU A 112 -4.38 5.28 -9.13
C LEU A 112 -5.01 6.65 -9.30
N ARG A 113 -4.32 7.69 -8.83
CA ARG A 113 -4.79 9.08 -8.96
C ARG A 113 -5.04 9.48 -10.40
N ARG A 114 -4.16 9.09 -11.33
CA ARG A 114 -4.32 9.36 -12.77
C ARG A 114 -5.47 8.58 -13.36
N GLN A 115 -5.66 7.33 -12.99
CA GLN A 115 -6.72 6.50 -13.53
C GLN A 115 -8.09 6.89 -12.95
N PHE A 116 -8.18 7.32 -11.70
CA PHE A 116 -9.38 7.98 -11.20
C PHE A 116 -9.72 9.24 -12.01
N TYR A 117 -8.72 10.09 -12.27
CA TYR A 117 -8.90 11.28 -13.08
C TYR A 117 -9.37 10.99 -14.52
N TRP A 118 -8.85 9.91 -15.15
CA TRP A 118 -9.29 9.50 -16.49
C TRP A 118 -10.79 9.22 -16.57
N TYR A 119 -11.37 8.74 -15.49
CA TYR A 119 -12.79 8.40 -15.39
C TYR A 119 -13.63 9.47 -14.66
N LEU A 120 -13.07 10.67 -14.45
CA LEU A 120 -13.72 11.80 -13.78
C LEU A 120 -14.19 11.47 -12.35
N LEU A 121 -13.47 10.57 -11.67
CA LEU A 121 -13.61 10.27 -10.26
C LEU A 121 -12.70 11.17 -9.43
N ASP A 122 -13.00 11.33 -8.12
CA ASP A 122 -12.12 12.12 -7.22
C ASP A 122 -10.73 11.45 -7.12
N PRO A 123 -9.66 12.11 -7.64
CA PRO A 123 -8.32 11.54 -7.63
C PRO A 123 -7.62 11.60 -6.27
N TYR A 124 -8.22 12.24 -5.26
CA TYR A 124 -7.62 12.49 -3.95
C TYR A 124 -8.30 11.75 -2.80
N ILE A 125 -9.12 10.75 -3.10
CA ILE A 125 -9.88 9.98 -2.12
C ILE A 125 -9.01 9.39 -1.00
N THR A 126 -7.76 9.04 -1.30
CA THR A 126 -6.82 8.41 -0.35
C THR A 126 -6.24 9.39 0.67
N ASN A 127 -6.34 10.71 0.46
CA ASN A 127 -5.71 11.72 1.32
C ASN A 127 -6.58 12.95 1.61
N THR A 128 -7.88 12.88 1.33
CA THR A 128 -8.88 13.90 1.67
C THR A 128 -9.84 13.35 2.71
N ASN A 129 -10.72 14.20 3.27
CA ASN A 129 -11.77 13.80 4.22
C ASN A 129 -11.27 13.04 5.45
N ASN A 130 -10.13 13.45 6.01
CA ASN A 130 -9.40 12.82 7.13
C ASN A 130 -8.79 11.44 6.79
N ASN A 131 -8.76 11.03 5.54
CA ASN A 131 -7.95 9.91 5.12
C ASN A 131 -6.46 10.29 5.07
N GLY A 132 -5.60 9.31 5.28
CA GLY A 132 -4.16 9.46 5.25
C GLY A 132 -3.49 8.38 4.39
N ARG A 133 -2.21 8.58 4.07
CA ARG A 133 -1.40 7.64 3.29
C ARG A 133 -0.11 7.33 4.02
N ALA A 134 0.28 6.08 4.01
CA ALA A 134 1.51 5.61 4.63
C ALA A 134 2.20 4.57 3.73
N ASP A 135 3.52 4.53 3.73
CA ASP A 135 4.31 3.62 2.90
C ASP A 135 5.21 2.76 3.79
N MET A 136 4.93 1.46 3.84
CA MET A 136 5.67 0.54 4.70
C MET A 136 7.14 0.39 4.30
N TYR A 137 7.50 0.65 3.05
CA TYR A 137 8.91 0.66 2.66
C TYR A 137 9.71 1.73 3.44
N VAL A 138 9.11 2.91 3.63
CA VAL A 138 9.73 3.98 4.44
C VAL A 138 9.80 3.57 5.91
N LEU A 139 8.76 2.91 6.43
CA LEU A 139 8.79 2.37 7.79
C LEU A 139 9.93 1.35 7.96
N PHE A 140 10.12 0.42 7.02
CA PHE A 140 11.20 -0.56 7.09
C PHE A 140 12.59 0.05 6.98
N GLN A 141 12.77 1.16 6.27
CA GLN A 141 14.03 1.93 6.29
C GLN A 141 14.33 2.46 7.71
N LEU A 142 13.32 2.93 8.43
CA LEU A 142 13.45 3.35 9.82
C LEU A 142 13.75 2.15 10.75
N LEU A 143 12.99 1.07 10.60
CA LEU A 143 13.15 -0.14 11.43
C LEU A 143 14.53 -0.78 11.25
N ALA A 144 15.04 -0.84 10.04
CA ALA A 144 16.39 -1.37 9.75
C ALA A 144 17.51 -0.62 10.48
N ASN A 145 17.31 0.68 10.74
CA ASN A 145 18.31 1.52 11.40
C ASN A 145 18.16 1.60 12.92
N PHE A 146 16.93 1.51 13.45
CA PHE A 146 16.66 1.80 14.85
C PHE A 146 16.05 0.64 15.64
N TYR A 147 15.55 -0.41 14.96
CA TYR A 147 14.84 -1.55 15.56
C TYR A 147 15.31 -2.89 14.97
N SER A 148 16.59 -2.98 14.60
CA SER A 148 17.16 -4.17 13.94
C SER A 148 17.18 -5.42 14.81
N ASP A 149 17.09 -5.28 16.14
CA ASP A 149 17.04 -6.39 17.08
C ASP A 149 15.62 -6.98 17.17
N GLU A 150 14.59 -6.15 17.00
CA GLU A 150 13.17 -6.52 17.12
C GLU A 150 12.59 -6.99 15.80
N ILE A 151 12.93 -6.30 14.70
CA ILE A 151 12.40 -6.54 13.35
C ILE A 151 13.54 -6.92 12.42
N LYS A 152 13.48 -8.12 11.88
CA LYS A 152 14.52 -8.61 10.98
C LYS A 152 14.32 -8.02 9.58
N THR A 153 15.43 -7.61 8.98
CA THR A 153 15.49 -7.26 7.56
C THR A 153 15.82 -8.48 6.72
N GLY A 154 15.35 -8.48 5.46
CA GLY A 154 15.67 -9.53 4.50
C GLY A 154 17.12 -9.49 4.05
N LYS A 155 17.54 -10.58 3.38
CA LYS A 155 18.81 -10.66 2.66
C LYS A 155 18.54 -11.11 1.24
N ASN A 156 19.21 -10.44 0.27
CA ASN A 156 19.16 -10.89 -1.11
C ASN A 156 20.04 -12.13 -1.33
N GLU A 157 20.05 -12.67 -2.55
CA GLU A 157 20.84 -13.84 -2.94
C GLU A 157 22.35 -13.69 -2.68
N ASN A 158 22.86 -12.44 -2.67
CA ASN A 158 24.26 -12.13 -2.37
C ASN A 158 24.56 -11.96 -0.87
N GLY A 159 23.52 -12.02 -0.02
CA GLY A 159 23.64 -11.82 1.42
C GLY A 159 23.59 -10.33 1.85
N ASP A 160 23.38 -9.39 0.92
CA ASP A 160 23.23 -7.98 1.25
C ASP A 160 21.83 -7.71 1.81
N LEU A 161 21.70 -6.61 2.55
CA LEU A 161 20.41 -6.15 3.09
C LEU A 161 19.38 -6.00 1.97
N SER A 162 18.23 -6.62 2.14
CA SER A 162 17.08 -6.49 1.25
C SER A 162 15.87 -5.94 2.00
N LEU A 163 15.24 -4.96 1.40
CA LEU A 163 13.94 -4.43 1.82
C LEU A 163 12.83 -4.77 0.82
N LYS A 164 12.95 -5.87 0.09
CA LYS A 164 11.83 -6.41 -0.68
C LYS A 164 10.79 -6.98 0.27
N LEU A 165 9.51 -6.81 -0.04
CA LEU A 165 8.40 -7.26 0.79
C LEU A 165 8.48 -8.76 1.09
N SER A 166 8.74 -9.58 0.08
CA SER A 166 8.93 -11.04 0.21
C SER A 166 10.09 -11.40 1.13
N ASP A 167 11.26 -10.77 0.96
CA ASP A 167 12.45 -11.06 1.75
C ASP A 167 12.25 -10.66 3.23
N LEU A 168 11.52 -9.56 3.48
CA LEU A 168 11.14 -9.12 4.84
C LEU A 168 10.15 -10.07 5.48
N ALA A 169 9.15 -10.54 4.74
CA ALA A 169 8.18 -11.51 5.21
C ALA A 169 8.87 -12.79 5.65
N GLU A 170 9.70 -13.38 4.81
CA GLU A 170 10.46 -14.60 5.10
C GLU A 170 11.39 -14.44 6.31
N ALA A 171 12.11 -13.31 6.41
CA ALA A 171 13.00 -13.03 7.54
C ALA A 171 12.26 -12.96 8.88
N ASN A 172 10.97 -12.57 8.87
CA ASN A 172 10.11 -12.50 10.04
C ASN A 172 9.19 -13.72 10.21
N GLY A 173 9.41 -14.80 9.44
CA GLY A 173 8.73 -16.08 9.59
C GLY A 173 7.36 -16.17 8.91
N ILE A 174 7.08 -15.27 7.96
CA ILE A 174 5.89 -15.28 7.12
C ILE A 174 6.25 -15.92 5.78
N SER A 175 5.45 -16.89 5.31
CA SER A 175 5.63 -17.44 3.95
C SER A 175 5.30 -16.40 2.90
N ALA A 176 6.20 -16.19 1.94
CA ALA A 176 6.00 -15.32 0.79
C ALA A 176 5.60 -16.11 -0.47
N GLU A 177 5.03 -17.30 -0.31
CA GLU A 177 4.47 -18.07 -1.42
C GLU A 177 3.28 -17.31 -2.01
N GLY A 178 3.34 -16.95 -3.29
CA GLY A 178 2.34 -16.11 -3.95
C GLY A 178 2.71 -14.64 -4.11
N ALA A 179 3.88 -14.21 -3.65
CA ALA A 179 4.38 -12.84 -3.89
C ALA A 179 4.29 -12.46 -5.39
N HIS A 180 4.01 -11.17 -5.66
CA HIS A 180 3.64 -10.62 -6.96
C HIS A 180 2.21 -10.97 -7.41
N ASP A 181 1.32 -11.19 -6.46
CA ASP A 181 -0.12 -11.07 -6.59
C ASP A 181 -0.57 -9.94 -5.66
N ALA A 182 -1.36 -8.99 -6.15
CA ALA A 182 -1.67 -7.77 -5.40
C ALA A 182 -2.37 -8.06 -4.06
N LEU A 183 -3.24 -9.09 -3.99
CA LEU A 183 -3.88 -9.45 -2.72
C LEU A 183 -2.90 -10.14 -1.77
N GLU A 184 -2.05 -11.05 -2.27
CA GLU A 184 -1.04 -11.72 -1.45
C GLU A 184 -0.05 -10.72 -0.86
N ASP A 185 0.38 -9.70 -1.65
CA ASP A 185 1.25 -8.64 -1.15
C ASP A 185 0.54 -7.77 -0.08
N CYS A 186 -0.78 -7.56 -0.19
CA CYS A 186 -1.57 -6.96 0.90
C CYS A 186 -1.59 -7.83 2.16
N ILE A 187 -1.72 -9.15 2.04
CA ILE A 187 -1.68 -10.09 3.17
C ILE A 187 -0.32 -10.02 3.87
N LEU A 188 0.77 -10.02 3.11
CA LEU A 188 2.12 -9.87 3.67
C LEU A 188 2.28 -8.55 4.45
N MET A 189 1.75 -7.45 3.91
CA MET A 189 1.76 -6.15 4.61
C MET A 189 0.97 -6.18 5.92
N VAL A 190 -0.20 -6.82 5.95
CA VAL A 190 -1.02 -6.98 7.16
C VAL A 190 -0.27 -7.77 8.23
N GLU A 191 0.31 -8.91 7.87
CA GLU A 191 1.04 -9.77 8.83
C GLU A 191 2.30 -9.09 9.36
N LEU A 192 3.07 -8.43 8.49
CA LEU A 192 4.20 -7.60 8.92
C LEU A 192 3.78 -6.45 9.82
N GLY A 193 2.66 -5.80 9.50
CA GLY A 193 2.08 -4.73 10.33
C GLY A 193 1.74 -5.19 11.75
N LYS A 194 1.17 -6.40 11.91
CA LYS A 194 0.90 -7.03 13.22
C LYS A 194 2.19 -7.22 14.01
N ILE A 195 3.23 -7.76 13.37
CA ILE A 195 4.53 -8.00 14.00
C ILE A 195 5.17 -6.67 14.43
N ILE A 196 5.12 -5.65 13.58
CA ILE A 196 5.70 -4.34 13.88
C ILE A 196 4.95 -3.68 15.05
N LYS A 197 3.61 -3.71 15.04
CA LYS A 197 2.80 -3.15 16.12
C LYS A 197 3.07 -3.83 17.47
N ASP A 198 3.32 -5.14 17.47
CA ASP A 198 3.63 -5.91 18.67
C ASP A 198 5.06 -5.62 19.18
N LYS A 199 6.06 -5.68 18.32
CA LYS A 199 7.47 -5.60 18.71
C LYS A 199 8.05 -4.17 18.75
N ALA A 200 7.51 -3.25 17.94
CA ALA A 200 7.94 -1.86 17.83
C ALA A 200 6.73 -0.90 17.82
N PRO A 201 5.88 -0.90 18.87
CA PRO A 201 4.61 -0.16 18.87
C PRO A 201 4.79 1.36 18.68
N GLU A 202 5.87 1.94 19.21
CA GLU A 202 6.13 3.38 19.02
C GLU A 202 6.48 3.70 17.56
N ALA A 203 7.21 2.84 16.86
CA ALA A 203 7.48 3.01 15.43
C ALA A 203 6.19 2.94 14.61
N TRP A 204 5.31 1.97 14.91
CA TRP A 204 3.99 1.87 14.28
C TRP A 204 3.13 3.11 14.53
N LYS A 205 3.10 3.59 15.76
CA LYS A 205 2.35 4.80 16.12
C LYS A 205 2.82 6.04 15.37
N ILE A 206 4.14 6.25 15.29
CA ILE A 206 4.75 7.36 14.53
C ILE A 206 4.43 7.23 13.04
N PHE A 207 4.51 6.01 12.49
CA PHE A 207 4.17 5.71 11.12
C PHE A 207 2.72 6.09 10.78
N ILE A 208 1.75 5.67 11.60
CA ILE A 208 0.34 6.00 11.42
C ILE A 208 0.08 7.51 11.63
N GLN A 209 0.72 8.13 12.64
CA GLN A 209 0.62 9.58 12.85
C GLN A 209 1.14 10.34 11.62
N GLY A 210 2.22 9.88 11.01
CA GLY A 210 2.84 10.44 9.80
C GLY A 210 1.99 10.30 8.53
N SER A 211 0.91 9.52 8.53
CA SER A 211 0.03 9.35 7.36
C SER A 211 -0.71 10.61 6.95
N SER A 212 -0.83 11.60 7.85
CA SER A 212 -1.55 12.86 7.61
C SER A 212 -0.61 14.07 7.64
N LYS A 213 -1.01 15.13 6.91
CA LYS A 213 -0.26 16.40 6.91
C LYS A 213 -0.14 17.00 8.32
N LYS A 214 -1.21 16.91 9.13
CA LYS A 214 -1.20 17.41 10.51
C LYS A 214 -0.22 16.61 11.36
N GLY A 215 -0.29 15.29 11.31
CA GLY A 215 0.61 14.41 12.07
C GLY A 215 2.08 14.60 11.70
N ASN A 216 2.40 14.75 10.40
CA ASN A 216 3.75 15.07 9.95
C ASN A 216 4.26 16.40 10.54
N LEU A 217 3.43 17.44 10.55
CA LEU A 217 3.81 18.73 11.14
C LEU A 217 4.05 18.62 12.65
N ASP A 218 3.24 17.82 13.36
CA ASP A 218 3.41 17.62 14.80
C ASP A 218 4.71 16.86 15.11
N ILE A 219 5.04 15.82 14.33
CA ILE A 219 6.32 15.09 14.44
C ILE A 219 7.50 16.05 14.20
N LEU A 220 7.45 16.86 13.14
CA LEU A 220 8.51 17.84 12.84
C LEU A 220 8.68 18.89 13.94
N ARG A 221 7.59 19.39 14.53
CA ARG A 221 7.64 20.34 15.64
C ARG A 221 8.32 19.76 16.87
N LEU A 222 8.00 18.51 17.21
CA LEU A 222 8.66 17.81 18.34
C LEU A 222 10.16 17.67 18.09
N SER A 223 10.60 17.33 16.87
CA SER A 223 12.01 17.23 16.53
C SER A 223 12.74 18.57 16.59
N LEU A 224 12.09 19.67 16.20
CA LEU A 224 12.67 21.01 16.24
C LEU A 224 12.84 21.55 17.67
N ILE A 225 11.95 21.19 18.60
CA ILE A 225 12.06 21.58 20.02
C ILE A 225 13.37 20.97 20.62
N HIS A 226 13.68 19.72 20.31
CA HIS A 226 14.92 19.08 20.79
C HIS A 226 16.20 19.64 20.16
N ILE A 227 16.11 20.29 18.99
CA ILE A 227 17.26 20.95 18.35
C ILE A 227 17.48 22.38 18.92
N SER A 228 16.42 23.03 19.38
CA SER A 228 16.46 24.42 19.85
C SER A 228 16.73 24.58 21.35
N GLU A 229 16.74 23.52 22.14
CA GLU A 229 17.13 23.52 23.56
C GLU A 229 18.49 22.81 23.71
N PRO A 230 19.64 23.51 23.56
CA PRO A 230 20.91 22.94 23.92
C PRO A 230 20.95 22.80 25.45
N THR A 231 21.12 21.57 25.93
CA THR A 231 21.43 21.25 27.35
C THR A 231 22.73 21.87 27.78
#